data_2beb22d33879bfe9bc43873524c712eb
#
_entry.id   2beb22d33879bfe9bc43873524c712eb
#
_cell.length_a   1.000
_cell.length_b   1.000
_cell.length_c   1.000
_cell.angle_alpha   90.00
_cell.angle_beta   90.00
_cell.angle_gamma   90.00
#
_symmetry.space_group_name_H-M   'P 1'
#
loop_
_entity.id
_entity.type
_entity.pdbx_description
1 polymer ?
#
loop_
_entity_poly.entity_id
_entity_poly.type
_entity_poly.pdbx_seq_one_letter_code
_entity_poly.pdbx_strand_id
1 'polypeptide(L)'
;MVVLTSTERLVETNGVTLRVYEAGEPGAPVVLLAHGFPELAYSWRHQIPVIAQAGYHVLAPDQRGYGGSDRPDAVEAYDIHALTGDLVGLLDDVGAQQAIFIGHDWGAMVVWHTAVLHPERVRAAAGLSVPPIPRARSRPTERWREKFGDDFYMLRFQEPGLADAEMEADVAATMSGMFAGLLTGRAPLPEWISADEFEHYVTEFSRTGFTGALNWYRSYDRNWESTPQLADTKINVPALFVGGTADPVGPTMNPARARELVAGPYTEQWVEGAGHWVQQERPDEVNRILLAFLTEVEKS
;
A
#
# COMPACT_ATOMS: atom_id res chain seq x y z
N MET A 1 24.72 4.97 -8.07
CA MET A 1 24.23 3.61 -7.80
C MET A 1 24.14 3.49 -6.28
N VAL A 2 22.96 3.68 -5.72
CA VAL A 2 22.72 3.50 -4.28
C VAL A 2 22.67 1.99 -4.07
N VAL A 3 23.70 1.43 -3.45
CA VAL A 3 23.67 0.03 -3.03
C VAL A 3 22.62 -0.05 -1.91
N LEU A 4 21.51 -0.71 -2.19
CA LEU A 4 20.55 -1.09 -1.15
C LEU A 4 21.28 -1.97 -0.15
N THR A 5 21.63 -1.44 1.02
CA THR A 5 22.10 -2.23 2.16
C THR A 5 20.91 -2.74 2.97
N SER A 6 19.87 -3.23 2.27
CA SER A 6 18.77 -3.95 2.92
C SER A 6 19.11 -5.43 2.96
N THR A 7 18.80 -6.07 4.07
CA THR A 7 18.76 -7.52 4.20
C THR A 7 17.35 -8.00 3.91
N GLU A 8 17.27 -9.19 3.31
CA GLU A 8 16.00 -9.87 3.08
C GLU A 8 15.88 -11.00 4.10
N ARG A 9 14.71 -11.10 4.76
CA ARG A 9 14.42 -12.19 5.69
C ARG A 9 12.97 -12.63 5.61
N LEU A 10 12.68 -13.83 6.09
CA LEU A 10 11.34 -14.37 6.24
C LEU A 10 10.90 -14.21 7.68
N VAL A 11 9.69 -13.70 7.88
CA VAL A 11 9.08 -13.47 9.20
C VAL A 11 7.77 -14.23 9.27
N GLU A 12 7.67 -15.15 10.24
CA GLU A 12 6.41 -15.82 10.56
C GLU A 12 5.57 -14.93 11.45
N THR A 13 4.40 -14.51 10.98
CA THR A 13 3.49 -13.64 11.71
C THR A 13 2.06 -13.87 11.28
N ASN A 14 1.10 -13.71 12.20
CA ASN A 14 -0.35 -13.75 11.93
C ASN A 14 -0.79 -14.92 11.02
N GLY A 15 -0.14 -16.08 11.17
CA GLY A 15 -0.45 -17.31 10.43
C GLY A 15 0.06 -17.37 8.99
N VAL A 16 0.96 -16.48 8.61
CA VAL A 16 1.66 -16.45 7.31
C VAL A 16 3.13 -16.15 7.48
N THR A 17 3.92 -16.49 6.47
CA THR A 17 5.32 -16.08 6.35
C THR A 17 5.42 -14.90 5.38
N LEU A 18 6.00 -13.81 5.81
CA LEU A 18 6.23 -12.62 4.99
C LEU A 18 7.71 -12.49 4.64
N ARG A 19 8.01 -12.19 3.37
CA ARG A 19 9.33 -11.72 2.95
C ARG A 19 9.45 -10.24 3.28
N VAL A 20 10.45 -9.87 4.07
CA VAL A 20 10.67 -8.49 4.54
C VAL A 20 12.03 -8.00 4.11
N TYR A 21 12.06 -6.83 3.47
CA TYR A 21 13.29 -6.07 3.26
C TYR A 21 13.50 -5.18 4.46
N GLU A 22 14.66 -5.31 5.10
CA GLU A 22 14.99 -4.64 6.35
C GLU A 22 16.27 -3.81 6.18
N ALA A 23 16.27 -2.57 6.68
CA ALA A 23 17.41 -1.66 6.62
C ALA A 23 17.47 -0.76 7.86
N GLY A 24 18.65 -0.25 8.18
CA GLY A 24 18.89 0.60 9.36
C GLY A 24 19.25 -0.22 10.59
N GLU A 25 19.40 0.46 11.74
CA GLU A 25 19.88 -0.16 12.97
C GLU A 25 18.73 -0.80 13.75
N PRO A 26 18.83 -2.09 14.12
CA PRO A 26 17.87 -2.73 15.00
C PRO A 26 17.71 -1.98 16.33
N GLY A 27 16.46 -1.75 16.75
CA GLY A 27 16.16 -0.97 17.96
C GLY A 27 16.03 0.54 17.76
N ALA A 28 16.34 1.07 16.57
CA ALA A 28 15.96 2.42 16.19
C ALA A 28 14.43 2.54 16.02
N PRO A 29 13.86 3.78 16.00
CA PRO A 29 12.44 3.97 15.72
C PRO A 29 12.03 3.29 14.40
N VAL A 30 10.94 2.52 14.42
CA VAL A 30 10.53 1.71 13.27
C VAL A 30 9.70 2.54 12.28
N VAL A 31 10.04 2.42 11.00
CA VAL A 31 9.21 2.85 9.86
C VAL A 31 8.83 1.62 9.05
N LEU A 32 7.53 1.36 8.90
CA LEU A 32 7.00 0.26 8.10
C LEU A 32 6.43 0.79 6.80
N LEU A 33 6.86 0.20 5.66
CA LEU A 33 6.50 0.61 4.31
C LEU A 33 5.60 -0.45 3.66
N ALA A 34 4.33 -0.12 3.42
CA ALA A 34 3.33 -1.02 2.84
C ALA A 34 3.06 -0.64 1.37
N HIS A 35 3.39 -1.54 0.43
CA HIS A 35 3.16 -1.33 -1.00
C HIS A 35 1.69 -1.56 -1.41
N GLY A 36 1.33 -1.19 -2.64
CA GLY A 36 0.01 -1.35 -3.22
C GLY A 36 -0.12 -2.46 -4.27
N PHE A 37 -1.10 -2.30 -5.15
CA PHE A 37 -1.38 -3.20 -6.25
C PHE A 37 -1.10 -2.53 -7.61
N PRO A 38 -0.47 -3.21 -8.56
CA PRO A 38 0.27 -4.46 -8.43
C PRO A 38 1.76 -4.18 -8.18
N GLU A 39 2.10 -4.06 -6.93
CA GLU A 39 3.48 -3.74 -6.51
C GLU A 39 4.10 -4.86 -5.66
N LEU A 40 5.30 -4.57 -5.15
CA LEU A 40 6.10 -5.39 -4.24
C LEU A 40 6.79 -4.46 -3.23
N ALA A 41 7.43 -4.99 -2.21
CA ALA A 41 8.32 -4.20 -1.35
C ALA A 41 9.38 -3.43 -2.15
N TYR A 42 9.74 -3.94 -3.33
CA TYR A 42 10.66 -3.30 -4.27
C TYR A 42 10.22 -1.90 -4.75
N SER A 43 8.93 -1.56 -4.66
CA SER A 43 8.41 -0.21 -4.94
C SER A 43 9.05 0.85 -4.05
N TRP A 44 9.51 0.46 -2.87
CA TRP A 44 10.13 1.32 -1.88
C TRP A 44 11.67 1.41 -2.00
N ARG A 45 12.27 0.88 -3.08
CA ARG A 45 13.73 0.85 -3.30
C ARG A 45 14.43 2.20 -3.19
N HIS A 46 13.72 3.29 -3.46
CA HIS A 46 14.23 4.64 -3.35
C HIS A 46 14.03 5.25 -1.94
N GLN A 47 13.05 4.78 -1.17
CA GLN A 47 12.72 5.28 0.16
C GLN A 47 13.50 4.54 1.26
N ILE A 48 13.62 3.23 1.17
CA ILE A 48 14.29 2.38 2.16
C ILE A 48 15.66 2.93 2.55
N PRO A 49 16.61 3.17 1.62
CA PRO A 49 17.96 3.62 2.01
C PRO A 49 17.96 5.02 2.61
N VAL A 50 17.08 5.90 2.16
CA VAL A 50 17.02 7.30 2.62
C VAL A 50 16.47 7.38 4.04
N ILE A 51 15.41 6.61 4.32
CA ILE A 51 14.80 6.55 5.66
C ILE A 51 15.75 5.86 6.65
N ALA A 52 16.43 4.78 6.24
CA ALA A 52 17.43 4.11 7.07
C ALA A 52 18.62 5.02 7.40
N GLN A 53 19.13 5.79 6.43
CA GLN A 53 20.18 6.78 6.64
C GLN A 53 19.77 7.93 7.57
N ALA A 54 18.47 8.20 7.65
CA ALA A 54 17.92 9.18 8.60
C ALA A 54 17.82 8.65 10.04
N GLY A 55 18.24 7.41 10.31
CA GLY A 55 18.30 6.83 11.63
C GLY A 55 17.09 5.99 12.04
N TYR A 56 16.29 5.51 11.08
CA TYR A 56 15.18 4.62 11.33
C TYR A 56 15.49 3.17 11.01
N HIS A 57 14.84 2.26 11.73
CA HIS A 57 14.76 0.85 11.39
C HIS A 57 13.61 0.64 10.41
N VAL A 58 13.90 0.34 9.16
CA VAL A 58 12.92 0.25 8.06
C VAL A 58 12.53 -1.19 7.83
N LEU A 59 11.22 -1.47 7.80
CA LEU A 59 10.63 -2.75 7.44
C LEU A 59 9.72 -2.55 6.22
N ALA A 60 10.01 -3.25 5.12
CA ALA A 60 9.21 -3.23 3.91
C ALA A 60 8.85 -4.67 3.51
N PRO A 61 7.67 -5.18 3.90
CA PRO A 61 7.24 -6.51 3.50
C PRO A 61 6.77 -6.54 2.05
N ASP A 62 7.02 -7.65 1.35
CA ASP A 62 6.05 -8.11 0.38
C ASP A 62 4.80 -8.49 1.18
N GLN A 63 3.72 -7.79 0.98
CA GLN A 63 2.52 -8.03 1.77
C GLN A 63 1.89 -9.39 1.41
N ARG A 64 1.03 -9.93 2.28
CA ARG A 64 0.30 -11.19 2.06
C ARG A 64 -0.30 -11.25 0.64
N GLY A 65 0.00 -12.31 -0.10
CA GLY A 65 -0.46 -12.51 -1.47
C GLY A 65 0.51 -12.04 -2.55
N TYR A 66 1.64 -11.44 -2.17
CA TYR A 66 2.60 -10.86 -3.11
C TYR A 66 4.01 -11.43 -2.95
N GLY A 67 4.76 -11.37 -4.03
CA GLY A 67 6.20 -11.62 -4.06
C GLY A 67 6.62 -12.90 -3.34
N GLY A 68 7.58 -12.80 -2.43
CA GLY A 68 8.11 -13.92 -1.65
C GLY A 68 7.28 -14.31 -0.42
N SER A 69 6.18 -13.62 -0.15
CA SER A 69 5.29 -13.91 0.98
C SER A 69 4.27 -15.00 0.67
N ASP A 70 3.66 -15.55 1.73
CA ASP A 70 2.61 -16.56 1.61
C ASP A 70 1.38 -16.03 0.87
N ARG A 71 0.74 -16.93 0.14
CA ARG A 71 -0.46 -16.68 -0.66
C ARG A 71 -1.55 -17.71 -0.31
N PRO A 72 -2.26 -17.51 0.81
CA PRO A 72 -3.39 -18.38 1.15
C PRO A 72 -4.43 -18.44 0.04
N ASP A 73 -5.03 -19.60 -0.21
CA ASP A 73 -6.03 -19.78 -1.27
C ASP A 73 -7.36 -19.10 -0.95
N ALA A 74 -7.73 -19.06 0.33
CA ALA A 74 -9.02 -18.55 0.79
C ALA A 74 -9.09 -17.02 0.70
N VAL A 75 -10.14 -16.48 0.07
CA VAL A 75 -10.38 -15.02 -0.02
C VAL A 75 -10.46 -14.38 1.37
N GLU A 76 -11.06 -15.08 2.32
CA GLU A 76 -11.23 -14.62 3.71
C GLU A 76 -9.90 -14.36 4.44
N ALA A 77 -8.83 -14.98 3.97
CA ALA A 77 -7.48 -14.74 4.50
C ALA A 77 -6.91 -13.38 4.16
N TYR A 78 -7.60 -12.58 3.34
CA TYR A 78 -7.16 -11.27 2.85
C TYR A 78 -8.04 -10.11 3.32
N ASP A 79 -8.83 -10.32 4.36
CA ASP A 79 -9.61 -9.23 4.93
C ASP A 79 -8.72 -8.21 5.67
N ILE A 80 -9.28 -7.04 5.93
CA ILE A 80 -8.51 -5.92 6.51
C ILE A 80 -7.94 -6.25 7.89
N HIS A 81 -8.57 -7.13 8.66
CA HIS A 81 -8.05 -7.55 9.96
C HIS A 81 -6.80 -8.43 9.79
N ALA A 82 -6.79 -9.31 8.79
CA ALA A 82 -5.61 -10.09 8.45
C ALA A 82 -4.46 -9.18 7.99
N LEU A 83 -4.74 -8.24 7.07
CA LEU A 83 -3.73 -7.34 6.52
C LEU A 83 -3.13 -6.39 7.56
N THR A 84 -3.96 -5.81 8.44
CA THR A 84 -3.48 -4.96 9.52
C THR A 84 -2.75 -5.75 10.60
N GLY A 85 -3.22 -6.98 10.88
CA GLY A 85 -2.58 -7.91 11.80
C GLY A 85 -1.18 -8.32 11.35
N ASP A 86 -0.95 -8.48 10.05
CA ASP A 86 0.38 -8.77 9.49
C ASP A 86 1.37 -7.64 9.81
N LEU A 87 0.96 -6.39 9.58
CA LEU A 87 1.82 -5.23 9.83
C LEU A 87 2.13 -5.07 11.34
N VAL A 88 1.14 -5.30 12.19
CA VAL A 88 1.32 -5.28 13.65
C VAL A 88 2.25 -6.41 14.10
N GLY A 89 2.10 -7.60 13.55
CA GLY A 89 2.96 -8.73 13.87
C GLY A 89 4.43 -8.53 13.48
N LEU A 90 4.72 -7.75 12.43
CA LEU A 90 6.09 -7.36 12.12
C LEU A 90 6.72 -6.48 13.22
N LEU A 91 5.92 -5.66 13.92
CA LEU A 91 6.41 -4.89 15.08
C LEU A 91 6.72 -5.82 16.25
N ASP A 92 5.90 -6.85 16.45
CA ASP A 92 6.12 -7.83 17.53
C ASP A 92 7.43 -8.61 17.29
N ASP A 93 7.71 -8.97 16.03
CA ASP A 93 8.94 -9.65 15.63
C ASP A 93 10.21 -8.85 15.95
N VAL A 94 10.18 -7.53 15.75
CA VAL A 94 11.32 -6.65 16.08
C VAL A 94 11.26 -6.07 17.50
N GLY A 95 10.27 -6.43 18.31
CA GLY A 95 10.08 -5.95 19.67
C GLY A 95 9.67 -4.48 19.79
N ALA A 96 9.13 -3.88 18.71
CA ALA A 96 8.71 -2.49 18.71
C ALA A 96 7.27 -2.34 19.22
N GLN A 97 7.05 -1.38 20.12
CA GLN A 97 5.71 -1.09 20.63
C GLN A 97 4.85 -0.33 19.61
N GLN A 98 5.46 0.59 18.90
CA GLN A 98 4.81 1.44 17.90
C GLN A 98 5.75 1.66 16.70
N ALA A 99 5.15 2.01 15.55
CA ALA A 99 5.88 2.43 14.37
C ALA A 99 5.21 3.61 13.67
N ILE A 100 5.94 4.24 12.75
CA ILE A 100 5.39 5.11 11.73
C ILE A 100 5.07 4.23 10.53
N PHE A 101 3.82 4.22 10.09
CA PHE A 101 3.37 3.43 8.95
C PHE A 101 3.24 4.33 7.73
N ILE A 102 3.81 3.91 6.62
CA ILE A 102 3.74 4.61 5.32
C ILE A 102 3.24 3.61 4.30
N GLY A 103 2.18 3.94 3.58
CA GLY A 103 1.60 3.05 2.57
C GLY A 103 1.35 3.76 1.25
N HIS A 104 1.34 2.99 0.16
CA HIS A 104 0.95 3.44 -1.17
C HIS A 104 -0.22 2.61 -1.67
N ASP A 105 -1.20 3.24 -2.35
CA ASP A 105 -2.38 2.59 -2.94
C ASP A 105 -3.11 1.69 -1.92
N TRP A 106 -3.23 0.38 -2.14
CA TRP A 106 -3.76 -0.57 -1.15
C TRP A 106 -2.99 -0.55 0.17
N GLY A 107 -1.67 -0.39 0.12
CA GLY A 107 -0.87 -0.24 1.33
C GLY A 107 -1.28 0.99 2.15
N ALA A 108 -1.66 2.11 1.51
CA ALA A 108 -2.22 3.26 2.22
C ALA A 108 -3.56 2.92 2.87
N MET A 109 -4.43 2.16 2.18
CA MET A 109 -5.68 1.66 2.76
C MET A 109 -5.43 0.85 4.03
N VAL A 110 -4.47 -0.09 3.98
CA VAL A 110 -4.09 -0.90 5.16
C VAL A 110 -3.54 -0.02 6.27
N VAL A 111 -2.67 0.95 5.97
CA VAL A 111 -2.11 1.89 6.95
C VAL A 111 -3.19 2.72 7.64
N TRP A 112 -4.15 3.26 6.89
CA TRP A 112 -5.26 4.01 7.48
C TRP A 112 -6.13 3.15 8.39
N HIS A 113 -6.38 1.90 8.00
CA HIS A 113 -7.13 0.95 8.83
C HIS A 113 -6.31 0.52 10.06
N THR A 114 -5.00 0.32 9.94
CA THR A 114 -4.14 0.04 11.09
C THR A 114 -4.20 1.17 12.12
N ALA A 115 -4.18 2.42 11.68
CA ALA A 115 -4.27 3.57 12.58
C ALA A 115 -5.60 3.67 13.34
N VAL A 116 -6.67 3.04 12.84
CA VAL A 116 -7.98 3.01 13.50
C VAL A 116 -8.20 1.72 14.30
N LEU A 117 -7.77 0.57 13.78
CA LEU A 117 -7.99 -0.74 14.40
C LEU A 117 -6.96 -1.07 15.49
N HIS A 118 -5.76 -0.50 15.39
CA HIS A 118 -4.62 -0.73 16.29
C HIS A 118 -3.94 0.60 16.68
N PRO A 119 -4.71 1.59 17.21
CA PRO A 119 -4.18 2.95 17.45
C PRO A 119 -2.99 2.98 18.42
N GLU A 120 -2.91 2.00 19.33
CA GLU A 120 -1.80 1.85 20.29
C GLU A 120 -0.49 1.41 19.64
N ARG A 121 -0.55 0.87 18.39
CA ARG A 121 0.63 0.41 17.64
C ARG A 121 1.12 1.44 16.62
N VAL A 122 0.37 2.53 16.41
CA VAL A 122 0.67 3.54 15.38
C VAL A 122 1.10 4.83 16.03
N ARG A 123 2.35 5.25 15.76
CA ARG A 123 2.89 6.55 16.19
C ARG A 123 2.48 7.67 15.23
N ALA A 124 2.50 7.38 13.93
CA ALA A 124 2.03 8.27 12.87
C ALA A 124 1.71 7.44 11.61
N ALA A 125 0.93 7.99 10.69
CA ALA A 125 0.49 7.33 9.48
C ALA A 125 0.66 8.23 8.25
N ALA A 126 1.18 7.69 7.15
CA ALA A 126 1.24 8.39 5.87
C ALA A 126 0.67 7.51 4.75
N GLY A 127 -0.14 8.10 3.89
CA GLY A 127 -0.66 7.43 2.69
C GLY A 127 -0.30 8.19 1.43
N LEU A 128 0.20 7.46 0.45
CA LEU A 128 0.58 7.96 -0.87
C LEU A 128 -0.49 7.52 -1.88
N SER A 129 -0.90 8.45 -2.72
CA SER A 129 -1.92 8.31 -3.78
C SER A 129 -3.34 7.98 -3.31
N VAL A 130 -3.51 7.34 -2.15
CA VAL A 130 -4.82 7.04 -1.57
C VAL A 130 -4.96 7.71 -0.20
N PRO A 131 -5.86 8.71 -0.07
CA PRO A 131 -6.15 9.39 1.21
C PRO A 131 -7.01 8.50 2.12
N PRO A 132 -7.18 8.87 3.40
CA PRO A 132 -8.23 8.27 4.23
C PRO A 132 -9.61 8.40 3.57
N ILE A 133 -10.34 7.29 3.47
CA ILE A 133 -11.64 7.23 2.80
C ILE A 133 -12.74 6.95 3.84
N PRO A 134 -13.83 7.72 3.85
CA PRO A 134 -14.93 7.46 4.77
C PRO A 134 -15.59 6.11 4.46
N ARG A 135 -15.98 5.40 5.51
CA ARG A 135 -16.74 4.16 5.36
C ARG A 135 -17.98 4.39 4.49
N ALA A 136 -18.18 3.53 3.51
CA ALA A 136 -19.34 3.59 2.64
C ALA A 136 -20.67 3.36 3.43
N ARG A 137 -21.77 4.00 3.02
CA ARG A 137 -23.09 3.86 3.66
C ARG A 137 -23.78 2.53 3.33
N SER A 138 -23.42 1.89 2.24
CA SER A 138 -23.88 0.58 1.79
C SER A 138 -22.69 -0.26 1.37
N ARG A 139 -22.93 -1.52 1.06
CA ARG A 139 -21.90 -2.44 0.57
C ARG A 139 -21.14 -1.83 -0.62
N PRO A 140 -19.81 -1.87 -0.62
CA PRO A 140 -19.01 -1.29 -1.70
C PRO A 140 -19.38 -1.79 -3.10
N THR A 141 -19.61 -3.09 -3.27
CA THR A 141 -19.96 -3.68 -4.58
C THR A 141 -21.32 -3.21 -5.08
N GLU A 142 -22.33 -3.06 -4.22
CA GLU A 142 -23.64 -2.50 -4.57
C GLU A 142 -23.51 -1.06 -5.03
N ARG A 143 -22.75 -0.24 -4.25
CA ARG A 143 -22.52 1.17 -4.56
C ARG A 143 -21.73 1.38 -5.85
N TRP A 144 -20.75 0.52 -6.13
CA TRP A 144 -20.00 0.60 -7.39
C TRP A 144 -20.90 0.30 -8.58
N ARG A 145 -21.77 -0.72 -8.47
CA ARG A 145 -22.74 -1.06 -9.51
C ARG A 145 -23.72 0.09 -9.77
N GLU A 146 -24.23 0.71 -8.71
CA GLU A 146 -25.12 1.87 -8.83
C GLU A 146 -24.44 3.09 -9.48
N LYS A 147 -23.16 3.35 -9.12
CA LYS A 147 -22.46 4.56 -9.55
C LYS A 147 -21.79 4.43 -10.90
N PHE A 148 -21.22 3.26 -11.21
CA PHE A 148 -20.36 3.04 -12.36
C PHE A 148 -20.87 1.99 -13.34
N GLY A 149 -21.94 1.25 -13.01
CA GLY A 149 -22.48 0.13 -13.81
C GLY A 149 -21.72 -1.18 -13.58
N ASP A 150 -22.21 -2.25 -14.22
CA ASP A 150 -21.69 -3.61 -14.05
C ASP A 150 -20.30 -3.81 -14.66
N ASP A 151 -19.88 -2.96 -15.62
CA ASP A 151 -18.57 -3.04 -16.28
C ASP A 151 -17.44 -2.41 -15.46
N PHE A 152 -17.72 -1.89 -14.26
CA PHE A 152 -16.68 -1.30 -13.43
C PHE A 152 -15.64 -2.36 -13.02
N TYR A 153 -14.36 -2.07 -13.26
CA TYR A 153 -13.27 -3.06 -13.11
C TYR A 153 -13.22 -3.74 -11.73
N MET A 154 -13.53 -3.01 -10.64
CA MET A 154 -13.55 -3.60 -9.30
C MET A 154 -14.66 -4.65 -9.13
N LEU A 155 -15.78 -4.55 -9.89
CA LEU A 155 -16.81 -5.58 -9.92
C LEU A 155 -16.33 -6.81 -10.70
N ARG A 156 -15.56 -6.59 -11.78
CA ARG A 156 -14.95 -7.67 -12.54
C ARG A 156 -13.93 -8.45 -11.72
N PHE A 157 -13.22 -7.78 -10.81
CA PHE A 157 -12.26 -8.43 -9.90
C PHE A 157 -12.94 -9.32 -8.83
N GLN A 158 -14.24 -9.14 -8.57
CA GLN A 158 -14.96 -9.96 -7.60
C GLN A 158 -15.12 -11.42 -8.02
N GLU A 159 -15.19 -11.71 -9.32
CA GLU A 159 -15.36 -13.06 -9.84
C GLU A 159 -14.01 -13.80 -9.83
N PRO A 160 -13.85 -14.85 -8.98
CA PRO A 160 -12.60 -15.61 -8.91
C PRO A 160 -12.25 -16.27 -10.26
N GLY A 161 -10.99 -16.16 -10.65
CA GLY A 161 -10.46 -16.76 -11.87
C GLY A 161 -10.67 -15.93 -13.14
N LEU A 162 -11.59 -14.97 -13.16
CA LEU A 162 -11.86 -14.18 -14.38
C LEU A 162 -10.73 -13.17 -14.65
N ALA A 163 -10.54 -12.21 -13.75
CA ALA A 163 -9.49 -11.22 -13.87
C ALA A 163 -8.09 -11.83 -13.73
N ASP A 164 -7.97 -12.89 -12.90
CA ASP A 164 -6.75 -13.67 -12.74
C ASP A 164 -6.23 -14.17 -14.09
N ALA A 165 -7.07 -14.91 -14.83
CA ALA A 165 -6.71 -15.48 -16.12
C ALA A 165 -6.39 -14.39 -17.19
N GLU A 166 -7.10 -13.27 -17.14
CA GLU A 166 -6.84 -12.16 -18.07
C GLU A 166 -5.50 -11.50 -17.82
N MET A 167 -5.17 -11.24 -16.56
CA MET A 167 -3.90 -10.61 -16.18
C MET A 167 -2.71 -11.54 -16.39
N GLU A 168 -2.90 -12.84 -16.15
CA GLU A 168 -1.87 -13.87 -16.30
C GLU A 168 -1.63 -14.26 -17.76
N ALA A 169 -2.56 -14.01 -18.67
CA ALA A 169 -2.41 -14.33 -20.08
C ALA A 169 -1.20 -13.63 -20.74
N ASP A 170 -0.88 -12.42 -20.32
CA ASP A 170 0.34 -11.68 -20.69
C ASP A 170 0.71 -10.73 -19.54
N VAL A 171 1.49 -11.25 -18.59
CA VAL A 171 1.91 -10.51 -17.38
C VAL A 171 2.64 -9.22 -17.75
N ALA A 172 3.52 -9.25 -18.76
CA ALA A 172 4.26 -8.07 -19.19
C ALA A 172 3.34 -6.98 -19.79
N ALA A 173 2.31 -7.38 -20.54
CA ALA A 173 1.30 -6.44 -21.05
C ALA A 173 0.48 -5.84 -19.91
N THR A 174 0.03 -6.68 -18.98
CA THR A 174 -0.73 -6.25 -17.78
C THR A 174 0.07 -5.23 -16.97
N MET A 175 1.29 -5.57 -16.60
CA MET A 175 2.16 -4.70 -15.79
C MET A 175 2.50 -3.38 -16.51
N SER A 176 2.86 -3.43 -17.80
CA SER A 176 3.19 -2.22 -18.56
C SER A 176 1.98 -1.30 -18.73
N GLY A 177 0.80 -1.87 -18.95
CA GLY A 177 -0.45 -1.11 -19.01
C GLY A 177 -0.75 -0.41 -17.68
N MET A 178 -0.70 -1.15 -16.56
CA MET A 178 -0.98 -0.59 -15.23
C MET A 178 0.01 0.51 -14.84
N PHE A 179 1.30 0.32 -15.09
CA PHE A 179 2.31 1.35 -14.82
C PHE A 179 2.15 2.60 -15.69
N ALA A 180 1.55 2.46 -16.86
CA ALA A 180 1.17 3.59 -17.71
C ALA A 180 -0.22 4.18 -17.40
N GLY A 181 -0.89 3.73 -16.33
CA GLY A 181 -2.22 4.20 -15.93
C GLY A 181 -3.38 3.59 -16.69
N LEU A 182 -3.17 2.48 -17.39
CA LEU A 182 -4.21 1.69 -18.04
C LEU A 182 -4.60 0.52 -17.14
N LEU A 183 -5.89 0.14 -17.17
CA LEU A 183 -6.34 -1.04 -16.41
C LEU A 183 -6.06 -2.36 -17.13
N THR A 184 -5.92 -2.32 -18.44
CA THR A 184 -5.68 -3.49 -19.29
C THR A 184 -4.87 -3.12 -20.52
N GLY A 185 -4.17 -4.12 -21.07
CA GLY A 185 -3.43 -4.00 -22.32
C GLY A 185 -1.99 -3.52 -22.15
N ARG A 186 -1.24 -3.60 -23.21
CA ARG A 186 0.18 -3.24 -23.27
C ARG A 186 0.36 -1.75 -23.52
N ALA A 187 1.31 -1.13 -22.82
CA ALA A 187 1.73 0.24 -23.07
C ALA A 187 3.27 0.33 -23.16
N PRO A 188 3.83 1.41 -23.72
CA PRO A 188 5.24 1.74 -23.53
C PRO A 188 5.55 1.91 -22.05
N LEU A 189 6.75 1.49 -21.63
CA LEU A 189 7.17 1.72 -20.25
C LEU A 189 7.30 3.21 -19.97
N PRO A 190 6.78 3.68 -18.82
CA PRO A 190 7.02 5.04 -18.36
C PRO A 190 8.51 5.29 -18.11
N GLU A 191 8.96 6.54 -18.26
CA GLU A 191 10.38 6.92 -18.10
C GLU A 191 10.93 6.71 -16.68
N TRP A 192 10.04 6.62 -15.68
CA TRP A 192 10.43 6.45 -14.29
C TRP A 192 10.84 5.01 -13.90
N ILE A 193 10.63 4.03 -14.77
CA ILE A 193 11.01 2.63 -14.55
C ILE A 193 11.92 2.13 -15.67
N SER A 194 13.08 1.62 -15.33
CA SER A 194 14.00 0.98 -16.27
C SER A 194 13.50 -0.39 -16.71
N ALA A 195 14.06 -0.92 -17.79
CA ALA A 195 13.71 -2.26 -18.29
C ALA A 195 14.04 -3.36 -17.26
N ASP A 196 15.16 -3.25 -16.55
CA ASP A 196 15.58 -4.23 -15.54
C ASP A 196 14.65 -4.19 -14.30
N GLU A 197 14.24 -3.00 -13.87
CA GLU A 197 13.26 -2.84 -12.77
C GLU A 197 11.90 -3.39 -13.16
N PHE A 198 11.46 -3.15 -14.39
CA PHE A 198 10.22 -3.71 -14.92
C PHE A 198 10.26 -5.23 -14.99
N GLU A 199 11.37 -5.81 -15.47
CA GLU A 199 11.54 -7.27 -15.55
C GLU A 199 11.47 -7.93 -14.16
N HIS A 200 11.93 -7.23 -13.10
CA HIS A 200 11.77 -7.72 -11.73
C HIS A 200 10.28 -7.92 -11.38
N TYR A 201 9.41 -6.96 -11.68
CA TYR A 201 7.96 -7.10 -11.44
C TYR A 201 7.36 -8.20 -12.31
N VAL A 202 7.69 -8.25 -13.60
CA VAL A 202 7.19 -9.28 -14.52
C VAL A 202 7.58 -10.68 -14.03
N THR A 203 8.82 -10.87 -13.62
CA THR A 203 9.32 -12.14 -13.10
C THR A 203 8.55 -12.58 -11.86
N GLU A 204 8.38 -11.68 -10.88
CA GLU A 204 7.68 -12.02 -9.64
C GLU A 204 6.20 -12.32 -9.91
N PHE A 205 5.48 -11.49 -10.66
CA PHE A 205 4.06 -11.74 -10.97
C PHE A 205 3.85 -12.93 -11.91
N SER A 206 4.81 -13.27 -12.79
CA SER A 206 4.76 -14.53 -13.57
C SER A 206 4.88 -15.77 -12.70
N ARG A 207 5.61 -15.66 -11.59
CA ARG A 207 5.78 -16.76 -10.62
C ARG A 207 4.60 -16.88 -9.65
N THR A 208 4.00 -15.75 -9.23
CA THR A 208 2.99 -15.71 -8.17
C THR A 208 1.56 -15.68 -8.69
N GLY A 209 1.35 -15.22 -9.91
CA GLY A 209 0.04 -14.83 -10.43
C GLY A 209 -0.50 -13.57 -9.75
N PHE A 210 -1.75 -13.26 -10.01
CA PHE A 210 -2.45 -12.10 -9.46
C PHE A 210 -3.52 -12.47 -8.42
N THR A 211 -3.82 -13.76 -8.23
CA THR A 211 -4.93 -14.22 -7.38
C THR A 211 -4.83 -13.70 -5.95
N GLY A 212 -3.65 -13.81 -5.31
CA GLY A 212 -3.44 -13.30 -3.95
C GLY A 212 -3.71 -11.80 -3.84
N ALA A 213 -3.22 -11.03 -4.81
CA ALA A 213 -3.43 -9.60 -4.90
C ALA A 213 -4.91 -9.21 -5.16
N LEU A 214 -5.60 -9.96 -6.04
CA LEU A 214 -7.01 -9.75 -6.35
C LEU A 214 -7.94 -10.12 -5.17
N ASN A 215 -7.51 -11.02 -4.28
CA ASN A 215 -8.29 -11.37 -3.10
C ASN A 215 -8.45 -10.19 -2.12
N TRP A 216 -7.57 -9.20 -2.16
CA TRP A 216 -7.76 -7.94 -1.42
C TRP A 216 -9.01 -7.20 -1.91
N TYR A 217 -9.23 -7.13 -3.23
CA TYR A 217 -10.42 -6.52 -3.83
C TYR A 217 -11.68 -7.35 -3.55
N ARG A 218 -11.58 -8.69 -3.54
CA ARG A 218 -12.67 -9.60 -3.22
C ARG A 218 -13.11 -9.49 -1.76
N SER A 219 -12.26 -8.97 -0.91
CA SER A 219 -12.54 -8.77 0.53
C SER A 219 -13.25 -7.43 0.85
N TYR A 220 -13.56 -6.56 -0.12
CA TYR A 220 -14.13 -5.24 0.15
C TYR A 220 -15.46 -5.28 0.93
N ASP A 221 -16.41 -6.12 0.52
CA ASP A 221 -17.70 -6.22 1.22
C ASP A 221 -17.55 -6.82 2.60
N ARG A 222 -16.66 -7.84 2.75
CA ARG A 222 -16.32 -8.42 4.04
C ARG A 222 -15.66 -7.38 4.96
N ASN A 223 -14.74 -6.58 4.44
CA ASN A 223 -14.12 -5.49 5.19
C ASN A 223 -15.17 -4.51 5.68
N TRP A 224 -16.10 -4.12 4.81
CA TRP A 224 -17.19 -3.23 5.19
C TRP A 224 -18.09 -3.84 6.28
N GLU A 225 -18.44 -5.13 6.18
CA GLU A 225 -19.26 -5.83 7.18
C GLU A 225 -18.56 -5.94 8.54
N SER A 226 -17.27 -6.27 8.54
CA SER A 226 -16.50 -6.52 9.76
C SER A 226 -16.00 -5.26 10.47
N THR A 227 -16.12 -4.08 9.86
CA THR A 227 -15.59 -2.82 10.41
C THR A 227 -16.66 -1.73 10.59
N PRO A 228 -17.81 -2.00 11.26
CA PRO A 228 -18.87 -0.99 11.44
C PRO A 228 -18.37 0.22 12.26
N GLN A 229 -17.41 0.04 13.16
CA GLN A 229 -16.82 1.10 13.99
C GLN A 229 -16.11 2.18 13.17
N LEU A 230 -15.68 1.90 11.94
CA LEU A 230 -15.06 2.90 11.07
C LEU A 230 -16.02 4.04 10.65
N ALA A 231 -17.31 3.90 10.89
CA ALA A 231 -18.27 4.96 10.62
C ALA A 231 -18.04 6.21 11.50
N ASP A 232 -17.61 5.98 12.76
CA ASP A 232 -17.53 7.02 13.79
C ASP A 232 -16.11 7.21 14.35
N THR A 233 -15.17 6.33 13.99
CA THR A 233 -13.79 6.41 14.50
C THR A 233 -12.92 7.27 13.59
N LYS A 234 -12.05 8.06 14.21
CA LYS A 234 -11.08 8.93 13.53
C LYS A 234 -9.65 8.47 13.78
N ILE A 235 -8.77 8.84 12.86
CA ILE A 235 -7.32 8.70 13.01
C ILE A 235 -6.86 9.77 14.01
N ASN A 236 -6.31 9.38 15.14
CA ASN A 236 -5.93 10.28 16.23
C ASN A 236 -4.42 10.60 16.28
N VAL A 237 -3.64 10.00 15.41
CA VAL A 237 -2.19 10.20 15.30
C VAL A 237 -1.86 11.24 14.22
N PRO A 238 -0.63 11.81 14.20
CA PRO A 238 -0.16 12.62 13.09
C PRO A 238 -0.30 11.87 11.77
N ALA A 239 -0.87 12.54 10.77
CA ALA A 239 -1.17 11.93 9.48
C ALA A 239 -0.72 12.80 8.30
N LEU A 240 -0.15 12.17 7.27
CA LEU A 240 0.28 12.79 6.03
C LEU A 240 -0.40 12.12 4.85
N PHE A 241 -0.92 12.90 3.93
CA PHE A 241 -1.30 12.45 2.59
C PHE A 241 -0.37 13.06 1.54
N VAL A 242 0.09 12.24 0.60
CA VAL A 242 0.88 12.67 -0.56
C VAL A 242 0.19 12.21 -1.83
N GLY A 243 -0.21 13.13 -2.69
CA GLY A 243 -0.87 12.82 -3.97
C GLY A 243 -0.09 13.36 -5.16
N GLY A 244 -0.20 12.68 -6.30
CA GLY A 244 0.25 13.20 -7.59
C GLY A 244 -0.83 14.05 -8.25
N THR A 245 -0.48 15.22 -8.82
CA THR A 245 -1.49 16.08 -9.48
C THR A 245 -2.02 15.51 -10.80
N ALA A 246 -1.31 14.54 -11.38
CA ALA A 246 -1.71 13.82 -12.60
C ALA A 246 -2.25 12.40 -12.33
N ASP A 247 -2.46 12.01 -11.06
CA ASP A 247 -2.98 10.69 -10.70
C ASP A 247 -4.44 10.54 -11.16
N PRO A 248 -4.76 9.56 -12.05
CA PRO A 248 -6.12 9.34 -12.51
C PRO A 248 -7.05 8.78 -11.42
N VAL A 249 -6.49 8.20 -10.35
CA VAL A 249 -7.24 7.62 -9.23
C VAL A 249 -7.63 8.71 -8.23
N GLY A 250 -6.77 9.70 -7.99
CA GLY A 250 -6.94 10.76 -7.01
C GLY A 250 -8.31 11.45 -7.04
N PRO A 251 -8.83 11.90 -8.21
CA PRO A 251 -10.14 12.55 -8.30
C PRO A 251 -11.31 11.66 -7.86
N THR A 252 -11.17 10.33 -7.94
CA THR A 252 -12.23 9.38 -7.56
C THR A 252 -12.34 9.22 -6.05
N MET A 253 -11.26 9.50 -5.30
CA MET A 253 -11.11 9.27 -3.86
C MET A 253 -11.57 10.44 -2.98
N ASN A 254 -11.87 11.60 -3.56
CA ASN A 254 -12.32 12.82 -2.87
C ASN A 254 -11.44 13.18 -1.64
N PRO A 255 -10.17 13.56 -1.84
CA PRO A 255 -9.23 13.85 -0.75
C PRO A 255 -9.69 14.99 0.17
N ALA A 256 -10.53 15.90 -0.32
CA ALA A 256 -11.10 16.98 0.51
C ALA A 256 -11.87 16.48 1.75
N ARG A 257 -12.35 15.24 1.74
CA ARG A 257 -13.02 14.62 2.89
C ARG A 257 -12.06 13.93 3.87
N ALA A 258 -10.82 13.70 3.47
CA ALA A 258 -9.83 13.03 4.30
C ALA A 258 -9.63 13.77 5.64
N ARG A 259 -9.62 15.12 5.61
CA ARG A 259 -9.49 15.95 6.80
C ARG A 259 -10.56 15.68 7.85
N GLU A 260 -11.77 15.31 7.45
CA GLU A 260 -12.88 15.00 8.38
C GLU A 260 -12.62 13.72 9.18
N LEU A 261 -11.77 12.81 8.65
CA LEU A 261 -11.46 11.50 9.23
C LEU A 261 -10.24 11.52 10.15
N VAL A 262 -9.48 12.63 10.18
CA VAL A 262 -8.29 12.77 11.01
C VAL A 262 -8.55 13.77 12.12
N ALA A 263 -8.46 13.33 13.38
CA ALA A 263 -8.56 14.19 14.55
C ALA A 263 -7.18 14.71 14.99
N GLY A 264 -6.11 13.97 14.67
CA GLY A 264 -4.73 14.41 14.89
C GLY A 264 -4.26 15.51 13.93
N PRO A 265 -2.98 15.93 14.03
CA PRO A 265 -2.35 16.79 13.03
C PRO A 265 -2.43 16.14 11.65
N TYR A 266 -2.87 16.89 10.63
CA TYR A 266 -3.01 16.38 9.28
C TYR A 266 -2.41 17.34 8.25
N THR A 267 -1.55 16.81 7.39
CA THR A 267 -0.88 17.54 6.31
C THR A 267 -1.18 16.87 4.97
N GLU A 268 -1.41 17.67 3.95
CA GLU A 268 -1.52 17.24 2.56
C GLU A 268 -0.38 17.83 1.75
N GLN A 269 0.24 17.01 0.90
CA GLN A 269 1.27 17.41 -0.04
C GLN A 269 0.92 16.90 -1.43
N TRP A 270 1.11 17.76 -2.42
CA TRP A 270 0.85 17.42 -3.82
C TRP A 270 2.15 17.51 -4.62
N VAL A 271 2.47 16.45 -5.34
CA VAL A 271 3.65 16.37 -6.21
C VAL A 271 3.23 16.69 -7.63
N GLU A 272 3.73 17.81 -8.15
CA GLU A 272 3.32 18.34 -9.45
C GLU A 272 3.74 17.43 -10.60
N GLY A 273 2.78 17.11 -11.48
CA GLY A 273 2.97 16.27 -12.65
C GLY A 273 3.25 14.79 -12.35
N ALA A 274 3.21 14.37 -11.08
CA ALA A 274 3.29 12.95 -10.74
C ALA A 274 1.94 12.27 -10.95
N GLY A 275 1.97 11.02 -11.43
CA GLY A 275 0.83 10.14 -11.52
C GLY A 275 0.61 9.34 -10.25
N HIS A 276 0.13 8.09 -10.43
CA HIS A 276 -0.26 7.21 -9.33
C HIS A 276 0.92 6.66 -8.53
N TRP A 277 2.04 6.35 -9.20
CA TRP A 277 3.21 5.72 -8.59
C TRP A 277 4.18 6.76 -8.01
N VAL A 278 3.64 7.70 -7.24
CA VAL A 278 4.29 8.94 -6.84
C VAL A 278 5.68 8.73 -6.22
N GLN A 279 5.86 7.68 -5.39
CA GLN A 279 7.14 7.35 -4.73
C GLN A 279 8.18 6.80 -5.70
N GLN A 280 7.76 6.28 -6.85
CA GLN A 280 8.61 5.77 -7.91
C GLN A 280 8.85 6.83 -9.00
N GLU A 281 7.83 7.64 -9.32
CA GLU A 281 7.88 8.68 -10.35
C GLU A 281 8.69 9.91 -9.95
N ARG A 282 8.63 10.28 -8.66
CA ARG A 282 9.28 11.47 -8.09
C ARG A 282 9.98 11.14 -6.76
N PRO A 283 10.94 10.19 -6.77
CA PRO A 283 11.51 9.66 -5.54
C PRO A 283 12.17 10.73 -4.65
N ASP A 284 12.91 11.67 -5.24
CA ASP A 284 13.62 12.71 -4.49
C ASP A 284 12.66 13.66 -3.78
N GLU A 285 11.57 14.04 -4.44
CA GLU A 285 10.56 14.91 -3.86
C GLU A 285 9.78 14.21 -2.74
N VAL A 286 9.35 12.97 -2.99
CA VAL A 286 8.66 12.15 -1.98
C VAL A 286 9.57 11.89 -0.78
N ASN A 287 10.85 11.56 -1.00
CA ASN A 287 11.82 11.39 0.08
C ASN A 287 11.94 12.65 0.95
N ARG A 288 12.04 13.82 0.34
CA ARG A 288 12.08 15.10 1.06
C ARG A 288 10.81 15.32 1.90
N ILE A 289 9.64 15.03 1.35
CA ILE A 289 8.36 15.15 2.05
C ILE A 289 8.28 14.18 3.24
N LEU A 290 8.64 12.92 3.02
CA LEU A 290 8.62 11.89 4.07
C LEU A 290 9.61 12.21 5.18
N LEU A 291 10.85 12.62 4.89
CA LEU A 291 11.84 12.99 5.90
C LEU A 291 11.39 14.20 6.73
N ALA A 292 10.74 15.19 6.12
CA ALA A 292 10.17 16.32 6.85
C ALA A 292 9.07 15.86 7.81
N PHE A 293 8.16 14.99 7.35
CA PHE A 293 7.11 14.41 8.19
C PHE A 293 7.68 13.60 9.36
N LEU A 294 8.65 12.72 9.10
CA LEU A 294 9.33 11.93 10.13
C LEU A 294 9.97 12.83 11.19
N THR A 295 10.63 13.92 10.75
CA THR A 295 11.25 14.90 11.66
C THR A 295 10.21 15.61 12.55
N GLU A 296 9.01 15.91 12.04
CA GLU A 296 7.94 16.51 12.82
C GLU A 296 7.36 15.55 13.85
N VAL A 297 7.20 14.27 13.47
CA VAL A 297 6.73 13.21 14.37
C VAL A 297 7.70 12.99 15.53
N GLU A 298 9.01 13.12 15.32
CA GLU A 298 10.01 12.98 16.40
C GLU A 298 9.97 14.13 17.42
N LYS A 299 9.42 15.29 17.05
CA LYS A 299 9.31 16.46 17.94
C LYS A 299 8.03 16.46 18.79
N SER A 300 7.04 15.62 18.41
CA SER A 300 5.73 15.54 19.07
C SER A 300 5.70 14.49 20.17
#